data_dc2edcf3593c4870331e880e2e987a34
#
_entry.id   dc2edcf3593c4870331e880e2e987a34
#
_cell.length_a   1.000
_cell.length_b   1.000
_cell.length_c   1.000
_cell.angle_alpha   90.00
_cell.angle_beta   90.00
_cell.angle_gamma   90.00
#
_symmetry.space_group_name_H-M   'P 1'
#
loop_
_entity.id
_entity.type
_entity.pdbx_description
1 polymer ?
#
loop_
_entity_poly.entity_id
_entity_poly.type
_entity_poly.pdbx_seq_one_letter_code
_entity_poly.pdbx_strand_id
1 'polypeptide(L)'
;MKKIHGKMMKGITARSLMMLLALAGSNYCHAQQATPGKGAKQQAAAMQQATIVVSNPTSTPRTELISLSMSEVKAKLGNATPKKGEAYIVKNKRGQQIGSQITHDGLLLIDASVRPHGSATYYVSIGKPYQQKVYATGALYKIRKDDIAWENDRCAYRVYGPALQKTGERSFGTDIWVKNTPDTVVYERYVKDMNGNIKGDKMDAKVSTLQKQEKAEKNTAKAAALAKQIKALQAESRETDILTSFHLDHGNGLDPYRVGATLGLGAPSLMVGKNQVLPYCYKDYRILDNGPLRFTVELTYNPSTVGDMKNVVEHRIISLDKGSNFNKMTVWYDGLTTPTDFATGFPIHEEDTETKTFAKDYVSYADPTDNIEVNNSQVYVGVLFPESIDHTYYQLFDKKHDGATGHALGLKRGLKNGEKYSYYFGAAWSKYDVRSYAEWQIRIKDYLDALKTPLQVEVK
;
A
#
# COMPACT_ATOMS: atom_id res chain seq x y z
N MET A 1 17.11 -48.02 -0.41
CA MET A 1 17.89 -48.82 0.55
C MET A 1 19.12 -48.06 1.00
N LYS A 2 19.12 -47.51 2.15
CA LYS A 2 20.11 -47.57 3.26
C LYS A 2 19.73 -46.54 4.29
N LYS A 3 19.37 -47.05 5.46
CA LYS A 3 19.18 -46.37 6.72
C LYS A 3 20.53 -45.99 7.35
N ILE A 4 20.62 -44.88 8.04
CA ILE A 4 21.51 -44.65 9.23
C ILE A 4 20.77 -43.64 10.11
N HIS A 5 20.14 -44.01 11.20
CA HIS A 5 20.50 -43.94 12.64
C HIS A 5 21.19 -42.61 12.99
N GLY A 6 20.65 -41.69 13.76
CA GLY A 6 20.01 -41.79 15.08
C GLY A 6 21.02 -41.39 16.18
N LYS A 7 20.90 -40.22 16.80
CA LYS A 7 21.38 -40.02 18.17
C LYS A 7 20.50 -38.98 18.90
N MET A 8 19.75 -39.53 19.84
CA MET A 8 19.11 -38.85 20.97
C MET A 8 20.15 -38.24 21.92
N MET A 9 19.91 -37.05 22.44
CA MET A 9 20.39 -36.70 23.80
C MET A 9 19.24 -36.07 24.59
N LYS A 10 18.95 -36.77 25.71
CA LYS A 10 18.10 -36.47 26.86
C LYS A 10 18.59 -35.17 27.54
N GLY A 11 17.80 -34.18 27.98
CA GLY A 11 16.84 -34.30 29.05
C GLY A 11 17.44 -33.78 30.36
N ILE A 12 17.01 -32.60 30.87
CA ILE A 12 17.12 -32.23 32.27
C ILE A 12 15.81 -31.63 32.74
N THR A 13 15.30 -32.25 33.77
CA THR A 13 14.02 -32.11 34.45
C THR A 13 13.96 -30.92 35.40
N ALA A 14 12.74 -30.47 35.59
CA ALA A 14 12.25 -29.54 36.61
C ALA A 14 12.60 -29.95 38.07
N ARG A 15 12.68 -28.97 38.95
CA ARG A 15 12.30 -29.13 40.36
C ARG A 15 11.68 -27.84 40.90
N SER A 16 10.43 -28.00 41.30
CA SER A 16 9.66 -27.18 42.23
C SER A 16 10.32 -27.11 43.62
N LEU A 17 10.15 -25.99 44.31
CA LEU A 17 10.08 -26.01 45.77
C LEU A 17 9.12 -24.92 46.27
N MET A 18 8.01 -25.41 46.81
CA MET A 18 7.10 -24.74 47.76
C MET A 18 7.70 -24.77 49.14
N MET A 19 7.62 -23.73 49.94
CA MET A 19 7.31 -23.84 51.38
C MET A 19 6.84 -22.52 51.99
N LEU A 20 5.71 -22.66 52.64
CA LEU A 20 5.04 -21.91 53.64
C LEU A 20 5.91 -21.57 54.88
N LEU A 21 5.62 -20.48 55.62
CA LEU A 21 4.88 -20.50 56.88
C LEU A 21 4.86 -19.13 57.55
N ALA A 22 3.74 -18.88 58.16
CA ALA A 22 3.39 -17.74 58.98
C ALA A 22 4.12 -17.71 60.33
N LEU A 23 4.16 -16.52 60.94
CA LEU A 23 3.88 -16.40 62.38
C LEU A 23 3.62 -14.94 62.79
N ALA A 24 2.66 -14.80 63.64
CA ALA A 24 2.10 -13.60 64.21
C ALA A 24 3.04 -12.92 65.23
N GLY A 25 2.96 -11.62 65.33
CA GLY A 25 3.52 -10.84 66.39
C GLY A 25 2.73 -9.55 66.60
N SER A 26 1.82 -9.58 67.53
CA SER A 26 1.08 -8.46 68.04
C SER A 26 2.01 -7.53 68.86
N ASN A 27 2.00 -6.23 68.52
CA ASN A 27 2.39 -5.21 69.48
C ASN A 27 1.47 -4.03 69.41
N TYR A 28 0.73 -3.81 70.51
CA TYR A 28 0.01 -2.60 70.87
C TYR A 28 0.98 -1.48 71.06
N CYS A 29 0.72 -0.32 70.44
CA CYS A 29 1.21 0.96 70.94
C CYS A 29 0.27 2.11 70.53
N HIS A 30 -0.26 2.71 71.54
CA HIS A 30 -0.79 4.03 71.76
C HIS A 30 -1.24 4.92 70.58
N ALA A 31 -2.51 5.22 70.61
CA ALA A 31 -3.12 6.34 69.88
C ALA A 31 -2.62 7.68 70.40
N GLN A 32 -1.96 8.46 69.57
CA GLN A 32 -1.91 9.92 69.74
C GLN A 32 -2.88 10.54 68.74
N GLN A 33 -3.87 11.28 69.30
CA GLN A 33 -4.78 12.11 68.54
C GLN A 33 -4.00 13.20 67.83
N ALA A 34 -3.91 13.11 66.49
CA ALA A 34 -3.51 14.21 65.64
C ALA A 34 -4.76 14.93 65.08
N THR A 35 -4.85 16.20 65.32
CA THR A 35 -5.80 17.15 64.81
C THR A 35 -5.99 17.02 63.28
N PRO A 36 -7.21 17.18 62.71
CA PRO A 36 -7.43 17.06 61.28
C PRO A 36 -6.85 18.28 60.56
N GLY A 37 -5.67 18.07 59.98
CA GLY A 37 -5.14 18.99 58.97
C GLY A 37 -6.08 19.03 57.78
N LYS A 38 -6.43 20.22 57.32
CA LYS A 38 -7.18 20.49 56.12
C LYS A 38 -6.48 19.83 54.90
N GLY A 39 -6.87 18.60 54.60
CA GLY A 39 -6.50 17.94 53.36
C GLY A 39 -7.12 18.68 52.19
N ALA A 40 -6.30 19.42 51.47
CA ALA A 40 -6.64 19.92 50.17
C ALA A 40 -7.02 18.70 49.32
N LYS A 41 -8.30 18.52 49.05
CA LYS A 41 -8.79 17.63 47.97
C LYS A 41 -8.18 18.21 46.71
N GLN A 42 -7.06 17.62 46.21
CA GLN A 42 -6.71 17.72 44.82
C GLN A 42 -7.89 17.08 44.07
N GLN A 43 -8.82 17.91 43.61
CA GLN A 43 -9.76 17.54 42.56
C GLN A 43 -8.87 17.17 41.38
N ALA A 44 -8.71 15.86 41.13
CA ALA A 44 -8.19 15.39 39.84
C ALA A 44 -9.08 16.06 38.79
N ALA A 45 -8.52 17.04 38.10
CA ALA A 45 -9.21 17.66 36.97
C ALA A 45 -9.68 16.50 36.08
N ALA A 46 -10.99 16.38 35.93
CA ALA A 46 -11.58 15.36 35.07
C ALA A 46 -10.91 15.53 33.70
N MET A 47 -10.14 14.54 33.28
CA MET A 47 -9.48 14.59 31.97
C MET A 47 -10.59 14.80 30.94
N GLN A 48 -10.53 15.93 30.24
CA GLN A 48 -11.49 16.21 29.18
C GLN A 48 -11.37 15.12 28.13
N GLN A 49 -12.49 14.51 27.77
CA GLN A 49 -12.56 13.37 26.88
C GLN A 49 -13.70 13.61 25.90
N ALA A 50 -13.41 13.44 24.61
CA ALA A 50 -14.44 13.38 23.58
C ALA A 50 -14.86 11.93 23.37
N THR A 51 -16.17 11.69 23.29
CA THR A 51 -16.75 10.38 23.04
C THR A 51 -17.14 10.28 21.57
N ILE A 52 -16.66 9.24 20.89
CA ILE A 52 -16.99 8.94 19.50
C ILE A 52 -17.87 7.71 19.47
N VAL A 53 -19.07 7.86 18.95
CA VAL A 53 -20.01 6.74 18.74
C VAL A 53 -20.03 6.42 17.26
N VAL A 54 -19.71 5.17 16.92
CA VAL A 54 -19.71 4.67 15.54
C VAL A 54 -20.78 3.62 15.41
N SER A 55 -21.74 3.83 14.51
CA SER A 55 -22.86 2.92 14.28
C SER A 55 -22.78 2.30 12.90
N ASN A 56 -23.05 0.99 12.84
CA ASN A 56 -23.10 0.21 11.62
C ASN A 56 -24.55 -0.06 11.22
N PRO A 57 -25.07 0.59 10.16
CA PRO A 57 -26.44 0.38 9.72
C PRO A 57 -26.66 -0.92 8.95
N THR A 58 -25.58 -1.66 8.62
CA THR A 58 -25.64 -2.84 7.76
C THR A 58 -25.71 -4.15 8.53
N SER A 59 -26.11 -5.22 7.85
CA SER A 59 -26.21 -6.58 8.40
C SER A 59 -24.89 -7.35 8.46
N THR A 60 -23.77 -6.74 7.96
CA THR A 60 -22.42 -7.34 7.98
C THR A 60 -21.53 -6.65 8.99
N PRO A 61 -20.58 -7.35 9.64
CA PRO A 61 -19.60 -6.71 10.50
C PRO A 61 -18.67 -5.84 9.65
N ARG A 62 -18.32 -4.65 10.15
CA ARG A 62 -17.46 -3.68 9.47
C ARG A 62 -16.20 -3.42 10.29
N THR A 63 -15.04 -3.53 9.64
CA THR A 63 -13.73 -3.09 10.17
C THR A 63 -13.09 -2.22 9.12
N GLU A 64 -13.02 -0.92 9.39
CA GLU A 64 -12.52 0.07 8.43
C GLU A 64 -12.02 1.33 9.16
N LEU A 65 -11.26 2.14 8.46
CA LEU A 65 -10.90 3.45 8.95
C LEU A 65 -12.10 4.40 8.83
N ILE A 66 -12.54 4.93 9.97
CA ILE A 66 -13.43 6.08 9.99
C ILE A 66 -12.62 7.37 10.04
N SER A 67 -13.15 8.43 9.48
CA SER A 67 -12.57 9.78 9.53
C SER A 67 -13.56 10.77 10.12
N LEU A 68 -13.08 11.65 11.00
CA LEU A 68 -13.88 12.68 11.62
C LEU A 68 -13.06 13.97 11.75
N SER A 69 -13.74 15.11 11.80
CA SER A 69 -13.08 16.40 11.92
C SER A 69 -12.31 16.52 13.25
N MET A 70 -11.00 16.76 13.16
CA MET A 70 -10.20 17.02 14.34
C MET A 70 -10.60 18.33 15.04
N SER A 71 -11.21 19.29 14.32
CA SER A 71 -11.73 20.51 14.92
C SER A 71 -12.92 20.24 15.83
N GLU A 72 -13.82 19.34 15.46
CA GLU A 72 -14.95 18.90 16.29
C GLU A 72 -14.46 18.19 17.56
N VAL A 73 -13.49 17.28 17.41
CA VAL A 73 -12.87 16.58 18.55
C VAL A 73 -12.21 17.58 19.51
N LYS A 74 -11.44 18.55 19.00
CA LYS A 74 -10.79 19.58 19.81
C LYS A 74 -11.81 20.43 20.57
N ALA A 75 -12.92 20.81 19.95
CA ALA A 75 -13.98 21.57 20.61
C ALA A 75 -14.54 20.81 21.83
N LYS A 76 -14.75 19.49 21.72
CA LYS A 76 -15.18 18.64 22.84
C LYS A 76 -14.12 18.50 23.94
N LEU A 77 -12.86 18.65 23.60
CA LEU A 77 -11.74 18.67 24.54
C LEU A 77 -11.44 20.08 25.09
N GLY A 78 -12.36 21.05 24.94
CA GLY A 78 -12.17 22.45 25.39
C GLY A 78 -10.99 23.11 24.69
N ASN A 79 -10.68 22.70 23.44
CA ASN A 79 -9.53 23.16 22.64
C ASN A 79 -8.15 22.91 23.29
N ALA A 80 -8.08 21.96 24.22
CA ALA A 80 -6.82 21.57 24.83
C ALA A 80 -5.85 21.00 23.78
N THR A 81 -4.56 21.31 23.95
CA THR A 81 -3.49 20.86 23.06
C THR A 81 -2.50 19.98 23.83
N PRO A 82 -1.98 18.90 23.17
CA PRO A 82 -0.98 18.04 23.78
C PRO A 82 0.30 18.82 24.12
N LYS A 83 0.88 18.53 25.28
CA LYS A 83 2.21 19.01 25.69
C LYS A 83 3.30 18.12 25.06
N LYS A 84 4.56 18.53 25.26
CA LYS A 84 5.70 17.73 24.79
C LYS A 84 5.63 16.30 25.35
N GLY A 85 5.65 15.31 24.46
CA GLY A 85 5.54 13.89 24.80
C GLY A 85 4.12 13.36 24.96
N GLU A 86 3.11 14.20 24.76
CA GLU A 86 1.71 13.81 24.70
C GLU A 86 1.19 13.87 23.25
N ALA A 87 0.07 13.20 23.01
CA ALA A 87 -0.67 13.25 21.77
C ALA A 87 -2.18 13.12 22.03
N TYR A 88 -2.99 13.38 21.02
CA TYR A 88 -4.37 12.91 21.05
C TYR A 88 -4.34 11.38 20.87
N ILE A 89 -4.84 10.66 21.87
CA ILE A 89 -4.88 9.21 21.91
C ILE A 89 -6.33 8.74 21.84
N VAL A 90 -6.55 7.65 21.13
CA VAL A 90 -7.87 7.02 21.00
C VAL A 90 -7.88 5.73 21.79
N LYS A 91 -8.92 5.52 22.61
CA LYS A 91 -9.12 4.30 23.39
C LYS A 91 -10.46 3.68 23.08
N ASN A 92 -10.52 2.35 23.12
CA ASN A 92 -11.78 1.60 23.09
C ASN A 92 -12.44 1.57 24.49
N LYS A 93 -13.63 0.98 24.59
CA LYS A 93 -14.36 0.82 25.87
C LYS A 93 -13.59 0.08 26.96
N ARG A 94 -12.56 -0.71 26.58
CA ARG A 94 -11.70 -1.44 27.52
C ARG A 94 -10.52 -0.63 28.00
N GLY A 95 -10.41 0.65 27.59
CA GLY A 95 -9.28 1.54 27.91
C GLY A 95 -8.00 1.25 27.11
N GLN A 96 -8.03 0.32 26.16
CA GLN A 96 -6.87 0.02 25.29
C GLN A 96 -6.74 1.10 24.23
N GLN A 97 -5.53 1.62 24.03
CA GLN A 97 -5.25 2.52 22.91
C GLN A 97 -5.36 1.72 21.59
N ILE A 98 -6.00 2.35 20.61
CA ILE A 98 -6.17 1.78 19.28
C ILE A 98 -5.47 2.67 18.23
N GLY A 99 -5.28 2.13 17.02
CA GLY A 99 -4.68 2.85 15.90
C GLY A 99 -5.44 4.13 15.57
N SER A 100 -4.70 5.23 15.49
CA SER A 100 -5.23 6.52 15.07
C SER A 100 -4.16 7.36 14.38
N GLN A 101 -4.59 8.26 13.51
CA GLN A 101 -3.71 9.17 12.78
C GLN A 101 -4.44 10.50 12.54
N ILE A 102 -3.75 11.61 12.66
CA ILE A 102 -4.24 12.91 12.19
C ILE A 102 -3.65 13.15 10.80
N THR A 103 -4.52 13.43 9.84
CA THR A 103 -4.12 13.67 8.46
C THR A 103 -3.78 15.14 8.20
N HIS A 104 -3.10 15.40 7.07
CA HIS A 104 -2.70 16.72 6.62
C HIS A 104 -3.88 17.70 6.48
N ASP A 105 -5.06 17.20 6.13
CA ASP A 105 -6.30 17.97 5.97
C ASP A 105 -7.15 18.05 7.25
N GLY A 106 -6.57 17.66 8.39
CA GLY A 106 -7.16 17.85 9.72
C GLY A 106 -8.24 16.83 10.08
N LEU A 107 -8.21 15.64 9.52
CA LEU A 107 -9.06 14.53 9.93
C LEU A 107 -8.37 13.67 11.00
N LEU A 108 -9.13 13.18 11.97
CA LEU A 108 -8.72 12.08 12.84
C LEU A 108 -9.20 10.76 12.23
N LEU A 109 -8.28 9.90 11.89
CA LEU A 109 -8.56 8.53 11.48
C LEU A 109 -8.57 7.61 12.70
N ILE A 110 -9.55 6.70 12.75
CA ILE A 110 -9.68 5.70 13.81
C ILE A 110 -9.91 4.34 13.14
N ASP A 111 -9.16 3.33 13.57
CA ASP A 111 -9.34 1.93 13.16
C ASP A 111 -10.56 1.35 13.92
N ALA A 112 -11.75 1.42 13.30
CA ALA A 112 -13.00 1.07 13.91
C ALA A 112 -13.44 -0.35 13.54
N SER A 113 -14.01 -1.07 14.53
CA SER A 113 -14.65 -2.37 14.32
C SER A 113 -16.04 -2.36 14.94
N VAL A 114 -17.08 -2.60 14.13
CA VAL A 114 -18.47 -2.46 14.53
C VAL A 114 -19.28 -3.67 14.07
N ARG A 115 -20.00 -4.29 14.99
CA ARG A 115 -20.87 -5.44 14.70
C ARG A 115 -22.07 -5.03 13.82
N PRO A 116 -22.71 -6.01 13.13
CA PRO A 116 -23.94 -5.76 12.39
C PRO A 116 -25.00 -5.05 13.23
N HIS A 117 -25.65 -4.04 12.67
CA HIS A 117 -26.70 -3.25 13.33
C HIS A 117 -26.33 -2.79 14.76
N GLY A 118 -25.02 -2.66 15.03
CA GLY A 118 -24.50 -2.33 16.35
C GLY A 118 -23.77 -1.00 16.38
N SER A 119 -23.23 -0.67 17.55
CA SER A 119 -22.38 0.48 17.74
C SER A 119 -21.12 0.14 18.52
N ALA A 120 -20.05 0.90 18.24
CA ALA A 120 -18.81 0.90 19.00
C ALA A 120 -18.57 2.31 19.56
N THR A 121 -17.95 2.38 20.73
CA THR A 121 -17.63 3.66 21.36
C THR A 121 -16.12 3.77 21.53
N TYR A 122 -15.58 4.89 21.14
CA TYR A 122 -14.19 5.27 21.31
C TYR A 122 -14.08 6.55 22.09
N TYR A 123 -12.96 6.74 22.73
CA TYR A 123 -12.67 7.88 23.59
C TYR A 123 -11.40 8.55 23.15
N VAL A 124 -11.49 9.84 22.86
CA VAL A 124 -10.32 10.66 22.53
C VAL A 124 -9.95 11.51 23.72
N SER A 125 -8.70 11.50 24.11
CA SER A 125 -8.14 12.32 25.18
C SER A 125 -6.71 12.69 24.87
N ILE A 126 -6.13 13.60 25.63
CA ILE A 126 -4.70 13.89 25.59
C ILE A 126 -3.97 12.94 26.55
N GLY A 127 -2.87 12.35 26.10
CA GLY A 127 -2.10 11.44 26.92
C GLY A 127 -0.84 10.95 26.22
N LYS A 128 -0.10 10.07 26.89
CA LYS A 128 1.10 9.46 26.33
C LYS A 128 0.71 8.43 25.26
N PRO A 129 1.16 8.59 23.99
CA PRO A 129 0.88 7.62 22.96
C PRO A 129 1.68 6.33 23.17
N TYR A 130 1.11 5.19 22.73
CA TYR A 130 1.89 3.97 22.53
C TYR A 130 2.58 4.00 21.17
N GLN A 131 3.58 3.15 20.99
CA GLN A 131 4.22 2.98 19.68
C GLN A 131 3.28 2.17 18.76
N GLN A 132 2.69 2.83 17.78
CA GLN A 132 1.82 2.18 16.81
C GLN A 132 2.63 1.43 15.76
N LYS A 133 2.13 0.26 15.33
CA LYS A 133 2.63 -0.39 14.11
C LYS A 133 2.25 0.46 12.90
N VAL A 134 3.20 0.65 12.00
CA VAL A 134 2.97 1.33 10.71
C VAL A 134 2.43 0.30 9.72
N TYR A 135 1.22 0.55 9.23
CA TYR A 135 0.56 -0.30 8.23
C TYR A 135 0.56 0.34 6.84
N ALA A 136 0.52 1.67 6.76
CA ALA A 136 0.52 2.40 5.50
C ALA A 136 1.71 3.37 5.48
N THR A 137 2.56 3.27 4.46
CA THR A 137 3.77 4.08 4.29
C THR A 137 4.19 4.17 2.84
N GLY A 138 4.99 5.15 2.51
CA GLY A 138 5.59 5.30 1.18
C GLY A 138 6.70 6.34 1.17
N ALA A 139 7.48 6.35 0.11
CA ALA A 139 8.59 7.27 -0.05
C ALA A 139 8.96 7.46 -1.53
N LEU A 140 9.79 8.48 -1.78
CA LEU A 140 10.60 8.55 -2.99
C LEU A 140 11.83 7.64 -2.83
N TYR A 141 12.00 6.72 -3.76
CA TYR A 141 13.10 5.77 -3.78
C TYR A 141 14.14 6.15 -4.85
N LYS A 142 15.09 7.01 -4.50
CA LYS A 142 16.19 7.39 -5.40
C LYS A 142 17.03 6.21 -5.87
N ILE A 143 17.17 5.20 -5.01
CA ILE A 143 17.86 3.94 -5.33
C ILE A 143 17.20 3.17 -6.47
N ARG A 144 15.90 3.44 -6.74
CA ARG A 144 15.12 2.87 -7.84
C ARG A 144 14.70 3.96 -8.83
N LYS A 145 15.66 4.82 -9.23
CA LYS A 145 15.49 5.82 -10.30
C LYS A 145 14.28 6.76 -10.09
N ASP A 146 14.13 7.27 -8.87
CA ASP A 146 13.10 8.20 -8.43
C ASP A 146 11.66 7.64 -8.47
N ASP A 147 11.48 6.33 -8.33
CA ASP A 147 10.14 5.79 -8.13
C ASP A 147 9.53 6.34 -6.82
N ILE A 148 8.25 6.71 -6.86
CA ILE A 148 7.47 6.88 -5.64
C ILE A 148 6.67 5.60 -5.47
N ALA A 149 6.95 4.88 -4.37
CA ALA A 149 6.25 3.66 -4.02
C ALA A 149 5.64 3.77 -2.63
N TRP A 150 4.48 3.13 -2.46
CA TRP A 150 3.74 3.08 -1.21
C TRP A 150 3.08 1.73 -1.02
N GLU A 151 2.84 1.41 0.22
CA GLU A 151 2.27 0.12 0.60
C GLU A 151 1.38 0.23 1.84
N ASN A 152 0.50 -0.74 1.98
CA ASN A 152 -0.19 -1.02 3.23
C ASN A 152 -0.06 -2.51 3.60
N ASP A 153 -0.89 -2.96 4.52
CA ASP A 153 -0.93 -4.36 4.98
C ASP A 153 -1.50 -5.35 3.93
N ARG A 154 -1.85 -4.92 2.71
CA ARG A 154 -2.42 -5.78 1.66
C ARG A 154 -1.64 -5.78 0.35
N CYS A 155 -1.30 -4.61 -0.16
CA CYS A 155 -0.64 -4.42 -1.45
C CYS A 155 0.37 -3.29 -1.40
N ALA A 156 1.22 -3.23 -2.42
CA ALA A 156 2.05 -2.07 -2.69
C ALA A 156 1.87 -1.59 -4.13
N TYR A 157 2.20 -0.33 -4.36
CA TYR A 157 2.03 0.35 -5.63
C TYR A 157 3.21 1.27 -5.88
N ARG A 158 3.46 1.61 -7.16
CA ARG A 158 4.44 2.63 -7.52
C ARG A 158 4.03 3.43 -8.73
N VAL A 159 4.57 4.64 -8.81
CA VAL A 159 4.64 5.44 -10.03
C VAL A 159 6.09 5.67 -10.39
N TYR A 160 6.37 5.63 -11.69
CA TYR A 160 7.74 5.72 -12.20
C TYR A 160 8.22 7.16 -12.21
N GLY A 161 9.49 7.32 -11.83
CA GLY A 161 10.12 8.61 -11.67
C GLY A 161 10.84 9.15 -12.90
N PRO A 162 11.19 10.44 -12.88
CA PRO A 162 11.89 11.09 -14.00
C PRO A 162 13.26 10.49 -14.29
N ALA A 163 13.97 9.93 -13.29
CA ALA A 163 15.26 9.29 -13.54
C ALA A 163 15.09 7.97 -14.33
N LEU A 164 14.03 7.21 -14.13
CA LEU A 164 13.72 6.04 -14.94
C LEU A 164 13.36 6.44 -16.36
N GLN A 165 12.48 7.44 -16.53
CA GLN A 165 12.05 7.90 -17.85
C GLN A 165 13.23 8.40 -18.70
N LYS A 166 14.26 9.02 -18.09
CA LYS A 166 15.49 9.45 -18.78
C LYS A 166 16.31 8.30 -19.35
N THR A 167 16.12 7.06 -18.92
CA THR A 167 16.77 5.89 -19.52
C THR A 167 16.15 5.45 -20.85
N GLY A 168 15.05 6.07 -21.26
CA GLY A 168 14.24 5.67 -22.40
C GLY A 168 13.12 4.69 -22.07
N GLU A 169 12.95 4.34 -20.81
CA GLU A 169 11.84 3.53 -20.30
C GLU A 169 10.52 4.20 -20.59
N ARG A 170 9.51 3.43 -21.03
CA ARG A 170 8.20 3.93 -21.44
C ARG A 170 7.08 3.38 -20.56
N SER A 171 7.33 3.23 -19.29
CA SER A 171 6.32 2.85 -18.30
C SER A 171 5.64 4.10 -17.75
N PHE A 172 4.35 4.27 -18.02
CA PHE A 172 3.60 5.49 -17.71
C PHE A 172 2.56 5.33 -16.62
N GLY A 173 2.10 4.12 -16.41
CA GLY A 173 1.01 3.82 -15.50
C GLY A 173 1.43 3.56 -14.06
N THR A 174 0.44 3.23 -13.23
CA THR A 174 0.67 2.78 -11.86
C THR A 174 0.96 1.28 -11.87
N ASP A 175 1.99 0.90 -11.15
CA ASP A 175 2.44 -0.47 -11.01
C ASP A 175 1.95 -1.09 -9.70
N ILE A 176 1.99 -2.43 -9.63
CA ILE A 176 1.47 -3.22 -8.51
C ILE A 176 2.56 -4.14 -7.98
N TRP A 177 2.71 -4.13 -6.67
CA TRP A 177 3.44 -5.15 -5.95
C TRP A 177 2.48 -5.94 -5.08
N VAL A 178 2.48 -7.24 -5.23
CA VAL A 178 1.67 -8.13 -4.40
C VAL A 178 2.42 -8.53 -3.14
N LYS A 179 1.66 -8.74 -2.05
CA LYS A 179 2.17 -9.10 -0.72
C LYS A 179 1.38 -10.27 -0.15
N ASN A 180 1.99 -11.02 0.74
CA ASN A 180 1.33 -12.03 1.58
C ASN A 180 1.66 -11.84 3.07
N THR A 181 2.08 -10.62 3.42
CA THR A 181 2.39 -10.18 4.78
C THR A 181 1.81 -8.81 5.07
N PRO A 182 1.36 -8.54 6.31
CA PRO A 182 0.94 -7.20 6.72
C PRO A 182 2.11 -6.27 7.04
N ASP A 183 3.36 -6.73 6.93
CA ASP A 183 4.54 -5.93 7.20
C ASP A 183 4.96 -5.10 5.98
N THR A 184 5.69 -4.02 6.20
CA THR A 184 6.26 -3.22 5.12
C THR A 184 7.44 -3.97 4.49
N VAL A 185 7.50 -4.02 3.16
CA VAL A 185 8.48 -4.84 2.44
C VAL A 185 9.19 -4.10 1.28
N VAL A 186 8.61 -3.01 0.78
CA VAL A 186 9.09 -2.35 -0.44
C VAL A 186 10.52 -1.85 -0.30
N TYR A 187 10.85 -1.19 0.82
CA TYR A 187 12.20 -0.65 1.03
C TYR A 187 13.28 -1.75 1.03
N GLU A 188 13.05 -2.81 1.80
CA GLU A 188 14.01 -3.92 1.90
C GLU A 188 14.19 -4.64 0.57
N ARG A 189 13.10 -4.81 -0.18
CA ARG A 189 13.12 -5.40 -1.52
C ARG A 189 13.95 -4.56 -2.49
N TYR A 190 13.76 -3.24 -2.53
CA TYR A 190 14.55 -2.35 -3.35
C TYR A 190 16.05 -2.37 -2.99
N VAL A 191 16.37 -2.35 -1.69
CA VAL A 191 17.76 -2.42 -1.23
C VAL A 191 18.41 -3.74 -1.59
N LYS A 192 17.68 -4.85 -1.45
CA LYS A 192 18.17 -6.19 -1.78
C LYS A 192 18.47 -6.34 -3.26
N ASP A 193 17.53 -5.93 -4.11
CA ASP A 193 17.66 -5.94 -5.58
C ASP A 193 18.82 -5.04 -6.03
N MET A 194 18.90 -3.81 -5.53
CA MET A 194 20.01 -2.89 -5.85
C MET A 194 21.38 -3.50 -5.51
N ASN A 195 21.51 -4.11 -4.34
CA ASN A 195 22.76 -4.75 -3.93
C ASN A 195 23.08 -5.95 -4.83
N GLY A 196 22.07 -6.72 -5.24
CA GLY A 196 22.20 -7.79 -6.22
C GLY A 196 22.70 -7.29 -7.56
N ASN A 197 22.07 -6.24 -8.09
CA ASN A 197 22.44 -5.61 -9.35
C ASN A 197 23.89 -5.09 -9.32
N ILE A 198 24.31 -4.40 -8.25
CA ILE A 198 25.70 -3.93 -8.08
C ILE A 198 26.68 -5.10 -8.07
N LYS A 199 26.33 -6.23 -7.44
CA LYS A 199 27.17 -7.43 -7.43
C LYS A 199 27.19 -8.08 -8.82
N GLY A 200 26.05 -8.19 -9.49
CA GLY A 200 25.91 -8.71 -10.86
C GLY A 200 26.74 -7.93 -11.86
N ASP A 201 26.62 -6.60 -11.87
CA ASP A 201 27.38 -5.70 -12.76
C ASP A 201 28.90 -5.90 -12.63
N LYS A 202 29.40 -6.07 -11.40
CA LYS A 202 30.83 -6.36 -11.16
C LYS A 202 31.25 -7.70 -11.73
N MET A 203 30.40 -8.73 -11.62
CA MET A 203 30.66 -10.06 -12.19
C MET A 203 30.63 -10.00 -13.71
N ASP A 204 29.69 -9.30 -14.30
CA ASP A 204 29.54 -9.17 -15.76
C ASP A 204 30.71 -8.38 -16.39
N ALA A 205 31.17 -7.33 -15.70
CA ALA A 205 32.39 -6.62 -16.10
C ALA A 205 33.62 -7.54 -16.10
N LYS A 206 33.74 -8.42 -15.08
CA LYS A 206 34.81 -9.41 -15.00
C LYS A 206 34.66 -10.48 -16.08
N VAL A 207 33.46 -10.97 -16.34
CA VAL A 207 33.15 -11.89 -17.45
C VAL A 207 33.59 -11.30 -18.79
N SER A 208 33.21 -10.05 -19.05
CA SER A 208 33.60 -9.34 -20.28
C SER A 208 35.10 -9.24 -20.45
N THR A 209 35.84 -9.02 -19.35
CA THR A 209 37.32 -8.97 -19.36
C THR A 209 37.91 -10.34 -19.67
N LEU A 210 37.44 -11.39 -19.00
CA LEU A 210 37.88 -12.78 -19.19
C LEU A 210 37.56 -13.30 -20.61
N GLN A 211 36.45 -12.92 -21.19
CA GLN A 211 36.08 -13.27 -22.57
C GLN A 211 37.05 -12.67 -23.60
N LYS A 212 37.52 -11.42 -23.37
CA LYS A 212 38.54 -10.81 -24.22
C LYS A 212 39.90 -11.56 -24.11
N GLN A 213 40.26 -11.96 -22.88
CA GLN A 213 41.48 -12.74 -22.62
C GLN A 213 41.41 -14.14 -23.26
N GLU A 214 40.25 -14.83 -23.09
CA GLU A 214 40.01 -16.14 -23.70
C GLU A 214 40.20 -16.11 -25.25
N LYS A 215 39.57 -15.10 -25.89
CA LYS A 215 39.68 -14.92 -27.34
C LYS A 215 41.09 -14.64 -27.83
N ALA A 216 41.94 -14.04 -27.01
CA ALA A 216 43.32 -13.72 -27.33
C ALA A 216 44.30 -14.84 -26.97
N GLU A 217 43.90 -15.81 -26.14
CA GLU A 217 44.75 -16.88 -25.65
C GLU A 217 44.91 -17.99 -26.68
N LYS A 218 46.18 -18.26 -27.04
CA LYS A 218 46.55 -19.29 -28.02
C LYS A 218 46.75 -20.66 -27.39
N ASN A 219 46.98 -20.72 -26.09
CA ASN A 219 47.13 -21.98 -25.36
C ASN A 219 45.79 -22.56 -25.02
N THR A 220 45.45 -23.72 -25.56
CA THR A 220 44.17 -24.40 -25.43
C THR A 220 43.81 -24.70 -23.97
N ALA A 221 44.78 -25.13 -23.16
CA ALA A 221 44.52 -25.41 -21.73
C ALA A 221 44.20 -24.15 -20.92
N LYS A 222 44.89 -23.05 -21.20
CA LYS A 222 44.65 -21.76 -20.57
C LYS A 222 43.31 -21.18 -21.02
N ALA A 223 42.97 -21.25 -22.31
CA ALA A 223 41.65 -20.87 -22.82
C ALA A 223 40.52 -21.66 -22.17
N ALA A 224 40.66 -22.97 -22.00
CA ALA A 224 39.70 -23.81 -21.32
C ALA A 224 39.54 -23.44 -19.83
N ALA A 225 40.65 -23.04 -19.15
CA ALA A 225 40.58 -22.57 -17.76
C ALA A 225 39.82 -21.22 -17.65
N LEU A 226 40.03 -20.30 -18.59
CA LEU A 226 39.26 -19.03 -18.67
C LEU A 226 37.79 -19.28 -18.93
N ALA A 227 37.43 -20.15 -19.88
CA ALA A 227 36.06 -20.53 -20.16
C ALA A 227 35.34 -21.10 -18.91
N LYS A 228 36.04 -21.91 -18.11
CA LYS A 228 35.51 -22.45 -16.84
C LYS A 228 35.23 -21.32 -15.83
N GLN A 229 36.14 -20.35 -15.71
CA GLN A 229 35.94 -19.19 -14.82
C GLN A 229 34.78 -18.32 -15.29
N ILE A 230 34.64 -18.05 -16.58
CA ILE A 230 33.53 -17.30 -17.16
C ILE A 230 32.19 -17.99 -16.82
N LYS A 231 32.11 -19.29 -17.05
CA LYS A 231 30.89 -20.07 -16.73
C LYS A 231 30.52 -20.03 -15.25
N ALA A 232 31.52 -20.10 -14.37
CA ALA A 232 31.31 -20.02 -12.92
C ALA A 232 30.78 -18.63 -12.50
N LEU A 233 31.36 -17.53 -13.00
CA LEU A 233 30.93 -16.18 -12.72
C LEU A 233 29.52 -15.89 -13.27
N GLN A 234 29.20 -16.37 -14.47
CA GLN A 234 27.86 -16.25 -15.04
C GLN A 234 26.81 -17.05 -14.25
N ALA A 235 27.20 -18.19 -13.68
CA ALA A 235 26.33 -18.95 -12.79
C ALA A 235 26.09 -18.20 -11.48
N GLU A 236 27.13 -17.62 -10.87
CA GLU A 236 27.02 -16.82 -9.65
C GLU A 236 26.22 -15.53 -9.88
N SER A 237 26.38 -14.87 -11.04
CA SER A 237 25.57 -13.69 -11.42
C SER A 237 24.09 -14.04 -11.46
N ARG A 238 23.71 -15.11 -12.17
CA ARG A 238 22.33 -15.61 -12.24
C ARG A 238 21.76 -16.01 -10.88
N GLU A 239 22.55 -16.71 -10.07
CA GLU A 239 22.13 -17.06 -8.71
C GLU A 239 21.89 -15.83 -7.85
N THR A 240 22.77 -14.83 -7.96
CA THR A 240 22.61 -13.55 -7.28
C THR A 240 21.31 -12.86 -7.70
N ASP A 241 21.03 -12.79 -9.01
CA ASP A 241 19.79 -12.22 -9.54
C ASP A 241 18.56 -12.95 -9.02
N ILE A 242 18.55 -14.29 -9.08
CA ILE A 242 17.47 -15.10 -8.54
C ILE A 242 17.23 -14.83 -7.06
N LEU A 243 18.29 -14.68 -6.25
CA LEU A 243 18.20 -14.47 -4.82
C LEU A 243 17.79 -13.06 -4.41
N THR A 244 17.96 -12.07 -5.29
CA THR A 244 17.78 -10.65 -4.94
C THR A 244 16.68 -9.95 -5.70
N SER A 245 16.31 -10.40 -6.88
CA SER A 245 15.29 -9.78 -7.73
C SER A 245 13.95 -9.63 -7.01
N PHE A 246 13.37 -8.44 -7.07
CA PHE A 246 12.03 -8.20 -6.54
C PHE A 246 10.91 -8.72 -7.47
N HIS A 247 11.24 -9.18 -8.67
CA HIS A 247 10.31 -9.87 -9.56
C HIS A 247 10.10 -11.35 -9.19
N LEU A 248 10.78 -11.85 -8.16
CA LEU A 248 10.61 -13.19 -7.65
C LEU A 248 10.08 -13.18 -6.21
N ASP A 249 9.19 -14.12 -5.92
CA ASP A 249 8.63 -14.27 -4.57
C ASP A 249 9.67 -14.91 -3.63
N HIS A 250 10.09 -14.14 -2.64
CA HIS A 250 10.98 -14.60 -1.56
C HIS A 250 10.23 -14.88 -0.25
N GLY A 251 8.93 -15.18 -0.33
CA GLY A 251 8.07 -15.49 0.80
C GLY A 251 7.32 -14.28 1.38
N ASN A 252 7.45 -13.10 0.77
CA ASN A 252 6.76 -11.87 1.19
C ASN A 252 6.13 -11.08 0.03
N GLY A 253 5.99 -11.72 -1.14
CA GLY A 253 5.42 -11.14 -2.35
C GLY A 253 6.47 -10.73 -3.39
N LEU A 254 6.04 -10.09 -4.47
CA LEU A 254 6.86 -9.72 -5.62
C LEU A 254 6.20 -8.60 -6.43
N ASP A 255 6.92 -8.12 -7.45
CA ASP A 255 6.43 -7.28 -8.53
C ASP A 255 6.14 -8.14 -9.79
N PRO A 256 4.89 -8.57 -10.00
CA PRO A 256 4.54 -9.46 -11.10
C PRO A 256 3.83 -8.75 -12.26
N TYR A 257 3.58 -7.46 -12.19
CA TYR A 257 2.64 -6.78 -13.06
C TYR A 257 3.35 -6.05 -14.22
N ARG A 258 2.86 -6.26 -15.44
CA ARG A 258 3.41 -5.61 -16.64
C ARG A 258 2.70 -4.28 -16.91
N VAL A 259 3.38 -3.17 -16.72
CA VAL A 259 2.86 -1.85 -17.02
C VAL A 259 3.17 -1.42 -18.45
N GLY A 260 4.44 -1.39 -18.82
CA GLY A 260 4.89 -0.92 -20.13
C GLY A 260 4.33 0.46 -20.52
N ALA A 261 4.12 0.67 -21.80
CA ALA A 261 3.55 1.91 -22.35
C ALA A 261 2.01 1.96 -22.23
N THR A 262 1.46 1.56 -21.07
CA THR A 262 0.02 1.50 -20.81
C THR A 262 -0.38 2.36 -19.60
N LEU A 263 -1.66 2.36 -19.23
CA LEU A 263 -2.17 2.98 -18.01
C LEU A 263 -1.61 2.31 -16.74
N GLY A 264 -1.11 1.07 -16.82
CA GLY A 264 -0.96 0.28 -15.62
C GLY A 264 -2.28 0.18 -14.87
N LEU A 265 -2.29 0.09 -13.55
CA LEU A 265 -3.52 0.02 -12.79
C LEU A 265 -4.01 1.41 -12.37
N GLY A 266 -5.10 1.86 -12.95
CA GLY A 266 -5.85 3.02 -12.48
C GLY A 266 -5.19 4.38 -12.74
N ALA A 267 -4.18 4.49 -13.61
CA ALA A 267 -3.70 5.81 -14.00
C ALA A 267 -4.75 6.54 -14.83
N PRO A 268 -4.90 7.88 -14.65
CA PRO A 268 -5.82 8.69 -15.43
C PRO A 268 -5.26 8.99 -16.82
N SER A 269 -6.15 9.25 -17.77
CA SER A 269 -5.82 9.75 -19.10
C SER A 269 -6.93 10.65 -19.65
N LEU A 270 -6.57 11.65 -20.43
CA LEU A 270 -7.52 12.41 -21.25
C LEU A 270 -7.65 11.74 -22.62
N MET A 271 -8.81 11.88 -23.24
CA MET A 271 -9.12 11.28 -24.54
C MET A 271 -9.12 12.32 -25.65
N VAL A 272 -8.46 12.01 -26.74
CA VAL A 272 -8.56 12.76 -28.01
C VAL A 272 -9.11 11.79 -29.07
N GLY A 273 -10.40 11.84 -29.28
CA GLY A 273 -11.11 10.83 -30.04
C GLY A 273 -11.02 9.47 -29.34
N LYS A 274 -10.39 8.49 -29.98
CA LYS A 274 -10.15 7.17 -29.40
C LYS A 274 -8.78 7.04 -28.68
N ASN A 275 -7.93 8.04 -28.82
CA ASN A 275 -6.56 7.97 -28.32
C ASN A 275 -6.45 8.49 -26.89
N GLN A 276 -5.78 7.76 -26.04
CA GLN A 276 -5.42 8.16 -24.69
C GLN A 276 -4.17 9.04 -24.72
N VAL A 277 -4.21 10.16 -24.02
CA VAL A 277 -3.05 11.01 -23.76
C VAL A 277 -2.50 10.64 -22.38
N LEU A 278 -1.42 9.88 -22.38
CA LEU A 278 -0.74 9.46 -21.16
C LEU A 278 0.30 10.51 -20.78
N PRO A 279 0.36 10.95 -19.51
CA PRO A 279 1.42 11.84 -19.06
C PRO A 279 2.76 11.10 -19.06
N TYR A 280 3.85 11.85 -19.31
CA TYR A 280 5.18 11.26 -19.41
C TYR A 280 5.66 10.70 -18.06
N CYS A 281 5.75 11.55 -17.04
CA CYS A 281 6.02 11.20 -15.65
C CYS A 281 5.69 12.40 -14.76
N TYR A 282 5.63 12.19 -13.47
CA TYR A 282 5.45 13.30 -12.53
C TYR A 282 6.65 14.27 -12.63
N LYS A 283 6.37 15.54 -12.41
CA LYS A 283 7.37 16.61 -12.30
C LYS A 283 7.71 16.91 -10.84
N ASP A 284 6.67 17.06 -10.02
CA ASP A 284 6.77 17.38 -8.60
C ASP A 284 5.88 16.45 -7.78
N TYR A 285 6.25 16.25 -6.52
CA TYR A 285 5.47 15.45 -5.59
C TYR A 285 5.50 16.05 -4.17
N ARG A 286 4.46 15.77 -3.40
CA ARG A 286 4.43 16.03 -1.95
C ARG A 286 3.83 14.81 -1.25
N ILE A 287 4.55 14.23 -0.28
CA ILE A 287 3.96 13.26 0.64
C ILE A 287 3.19 14.05 1.68
N LEU A 288 1.87 13.92 1.70
CA LEU A 288 0.96 14.65 2.55
C LEU A 288 0.71 13.92 3.88
N ASP A 289 0.55 12.59 3.82
CA ASP A 289 0.45 11.72 4.97
C ASP A 289 1.41 10.54 4.81
N ASN A 290 2.12 10.23 5.86
CA ASN A 290 2.96 9.04 5.93
C ASN A 290 2.91 8.52 7.37
N GLY A 291 1.81 7.91 7.70
CA GLY A 291 1.50 7.58 9.07
C GLY A 291 1.05 6.14 9.24
N PRO A 292 0.68 5.73 10.45
CA PRO A 292 0.45 4.32 10.69
C PRO A 292 -0.75 3.75 9.93
N LEU A 293 -1.74 4.59 9.56
CA LEU A 293 -3.01 4.12 9.01
C LEU A 293 -3.28 4.56 7.57
N ARG A 294 -2.72 5.70 7.13
CA ARG A 294 -2.91 6.24 5.79
C ARG A 294 -1.60 6.79 5.24
N PHE A 295 -1.33 6.46 4.00
CA PHE A 295 -0.37 7.16 3.15
C PHE A 295 -1.12 8.03 2.16
N THR A 296 -0.65 9.27 1.93
CA THR A 296 -1.19 10.17 0.90
C THR A 296 -0.06 10.88 0.18
N VAL A 297 -0.10 10.88 -1.15
CA VAL A 297 0.83 11.61 -2.00
C VAL A 297 0.08 12.47 -3.00
N GLU A 298 0.56 13.67 -3.21
CA GLU A 298 0.15 14.56 -4.30
C GLU A 298 1.23 14.55 -5.38
N LEU A 299 0.81 14.42 -6.63
CA LEU A 299 1.68 14.41 -7.81
C LEU A 299 1.23 15.51 -8.77
N THR A 300 2.20 16.26 -9.30
CA THR A 300 1.98 17.18 -10.43
C THR A 300 2.79 16.67 -11.60
N TYR A 301 2.15 16.51 -12.75
CA TYR A 301 2.79 15.97 -13.94
C TYR A 301 3.38 17.07 -14.83
N ASN A 302 4.27 16.67 -15.74
CA ASN A 302 4.78 17.58 -16.75
C ASN A 302 3.65 18.03 -17.68
N PRO A 303 3.69 19.29 -18.17
CA PRO A 303 2.69 19.77 -19.13
C PRO A 303 2.68 18.89 -20.38
N SER A 304 1.49 18.58 -20.85
CA SER A 304 1.25 17.77 -22.06
C SER A 304 0.41 18.54 -23.10
N THR A 305 0.38 18.03 -24.32
CA THR A 305 -0.53 18.49 -25.38
C THR A 305 -1.69 17.52 -25.48
N VAL A 306 -2.91 18.04 -25.39
CA VAL A 306 -4.17 17.28 -25.48
C VAL A 306 -5.00 17.83 -26.64
N GLY A 307 -5.00 17.16 -27.78
CA GLY A 307 -5.53 17.70 -29.03
C GLY A 307 -4.82 19.00 -29.38
N ASP A 308 -5.57 20.09 -29.50
CA ASP A 308 -5.04 21.44 -29.79
C ASP A 308 -4.62 22.20 -28.52
N MET A 309 -4.98 21.70 -27.34
CA MET A 309 -4.67 22.33 -26.05
C MET A 309 -3.23 22.04 -25.64
N LYS A 310 -2.44 23.08 -25.44
CA LYS A 310 -1.05 23.00 -25.01
C LYS A 310 -0.94 23.30 -23.52
N ASN A 311 0.10 22.76 -22.88
CA ASN A 311 0.41 22.98 -21.46
C ASN A 311 -0.70 22.52 -20.50
N VAL A 312 -1.41 21.44 -20.84
CA VAL A 312 -2.35 20.80 -19.91
C VAL A 312 -1.56 20.08 -18.83
N VAL A 313 -1.80 20.43 -17.57
CA VAL A 313 -1.12 19.88 -16.41
C VAL A 313 -2.07 18.98 -15.64
N GLU A 314 -1.67 17.75 -15.43
CA GLU A 314 -2.40 16.78 -14.61
C GLU A 314 -1.93 16.82 -13.16
N HIS A 315 -2.88 16.78 -12.23
CA HIS A 315 -2.66 16.67 -10.80
C HIS A 315 -3.36 15.44 -10.26
N ARG A 316 -2.71 14.74 -9.32
CA ARG A 316 -3.25 13.57 -8.63
C ARG A 316 -3.07 13.69 -7.13
N ILE A 317 -4.08 13.29 -6.36
CA ILE A 317 -3.93 12.93 -4.96
C ILE A 317 -4.27 11.45 -4.85
N ILE A 318 -3.33 10.66 -4.34
CA ILE A 318 -3.47 9.21 -4.16
C ILE A 318 -3.37 8.93 -2.68
N SER A 319 -4.37 8.26 -2.10
CA SER A 319 -4.31 7.80 -0.71
C SER A 319 -4.61 6.32 -0.59
N LEU A 320 -3.87 5.64 0.30
CA LEU A 320 -4.03 4.22 0.61
C LEU A 320 -4.18 4.03 2.13
N ASP A 321 -5.27 3.39 2.53
CA ASP A 321 -5.62 3.15 3.91
C ASP A 321 -5.21 1.74 4.37
N LYS A 322 -4.88 1.59 5.65
CA LYS A 322 -4.77 0.29 6.30
C LYS A 322 -6.02 -0.55 6.03
N GLY A 323 -5.83 -1.81 5.70
CA GLY A 323 -6.92 -2.78 5.48
C GLY A 323 -7.62 -2.67 4.13
N SER A 324 -7.32 -1.64 3.32
CA SER A 324 -7.91 -1.47 1.99
C SER A 324 -7.07 -2.15 0.89
N ASN A 325 -7.75 -2.80 -0.06
CA ASN A 325 -7.12 -3.18 -1.32
C ASN A 325 -7.11 -2.01 -2.33
N PHE A 326 -7.87 -0.93 -2.04
CA PHE A 326 -8.13 0.14 -2.99
C PHE A 326 -7.49 1.44 -2.55
N ASN A 327 -6.78 2.08 -3.48
CA ASN A 327 -6.34 3.46 -3.38
C ASN A 327 -7.51 4.37 -3.79
N LYS A 328 -7.67 5.50 -3.13
CA LYS A 328 -8.48 6.59 -3.63
C LYS A 328 -7.61 7.49 -4.52
N MET A 329 -8.04 7.69 -5.76
CA MET A 329 -7.46 8.66 -6.67
C MET A 329 -8.39 9.87 -6.78
N THR A 330 -7.85 11.06 -6.63
CA THR A 330 -8.52 12.31 -7.02
C THR A 330 -7.65 12.99 -8.07
N VAL A 331 -8.21 13.23 -9.24
CA VAL A 331 -7.52 13.83 -10.39
C VAL A 331 -8.21 15.11 -10.83
N TRP A 332 -7.42 16.08 -11.30
CA TRP A 332 -7.91 17.26 -12.00
C TRP A 332 -6.84 17.75 -12.98
N TYR A 333 -7.26 18.62 -13.89
CA TYR A 333 -6.40 19.15 -14.93
C TYR A 333 -6.49 20.67 -14.98
N ASP A 334 -5.34 21.34 -15.12
CA ASP A 334 -5.25 22.76 -15.44
C ASP A 334 -4.87 22.94 -16.91
N GLY A 335 -5.43 23.96 -17.55
CA GLY A 335 -5.16 24.28 -18.95
C GLY A 335 -6.13 23.66 -19.97
N LEU A 336 -7.22 23.00 -19.52
CA LEU A 336 -8.30 22.59 -20.41
C LEU A 336 -9.11 23.81 -20.84
N THR A 337 -9.14 24.07 -22.13
CA THR A 337 -9.94 25.18 -22.71
C THR A 337 -11.37 24.76 -23.11
N THR A 338 -11.59 23.44 -23.22
CA THR A 338 -12.89 22.82 -23.50
C THR A 338 -13.07 21.59 -22.62
N PRO A 339 -14.34 21.23 -22.29
CA PRO A 339 -14.60 19.95 -21.60
C PRO A 339 -14.04 18.79 -22.41
N THR A 340 -13.30 17.92 -21.75
CA THR A 340 -12.54 16.83 -22.39
C THR A 340 -12.91 15.49 -21.75
N ASP A 341 -13.05 14.46 -22.58
CA ASP A 341 -13.35 13.13 -22.09
C ASP A 341 -12.14 12.56 -21.30
N PHE A 342 -12.44 11.88 -20.22
CA PHE A 342 -11.49 11.26 -19.30
C PHE A 342 -11.70 9.75 -19.28
N ALA A 343 -10.62 8.99 -19.24
CA ALA A 343 -10.69 7.55 -19.08
C ALA A 343 -9.64 7.05 -18.08
N THR A 344 -9.97 5.99 -17.39
CA THR A 344 -9.05 5.26 -16.51
C THR A 344 -9.42 3.78 -16.49
N GLY A 345 -8.44 2.93 -16.17
CA GLY A 345 -8.62 1.49 -16.19
C GLY A 345 -7.30 0.75 -16.03
N PHE A 346 -7.11 -0.33 -16.77
CA PHE A 346 -5.91 -1.16 -16.73
C PHE A 346 -5.71 -1.90 -18.05
N PRO A 347 -4.47 -2.35 -18.39
CA PRO A 347 -4.22 -3.19 -19.55
C PRO A 347 -4.81 -4.59 -19.38
N ILE A 348 -5.24 -5.18 -20.49
CA ILE A 348 -5.60 -6.58 -20.60
C ILE A 348 -4.46 -7.32 -21.30
N HIS A 349 -3.83 -8.26 -20.61
CA HIS A 349 -2.71 -9.04 -21.13
C HIS A 349 -3.15 -10.30 -21.87
N GLU A 350 -4.38 -10.75 -21.65
CA GLU A 350 -4.97 -11.89 -22.36
C GLU A 350 -6.42 -11.60 -22.76
N GLU A 351 -6.73 -11.76 -24.06
CA GLU A 351 -8.05 -11.39 -24.61
C GLU A 351 -9.18 -12.34 -24.16
N ASP A 352 -8.91 -13.61 -24.15
CA ASP A 352 -9.94 -14.68 -24.07
C ASP A 352 -10.20 -15.17 -22.65
N THR A 353 -9.91 -14.34 -21.63
CA THR A 353 -10.21 -14.73 -20.27
C THR A 353 -11.67 -14.47 -19.92
N GLU A 354 -12.32 -15.45 -19.31
CA GLU A 354 -13.67 -15.32 -18.75
C GLU A 354 -13.70 -14.44 -17.47
N THR A 355 -12.54 -13.99 -17.02
CA THR A 355 -12.36 -13.27 -15.77
C THR A 355 -12.32 -11.75 -15.95
N LYS A 356 -12.94 -11.21 -16.98
CA LYS A 356 -13.15 -9.78 -17.22
C LYS A 356 -14.56 -9.36 -16.84
N THR A 357 -14.70 -8.27 -16.11
CA THR A 357 -16.01 -7.70 -15.76
C THR A 357 -16.07 -6.22 -16.13
N PHE A 358 -17.11 -5.85 -16.84
CA PHE A 358 -17.47 -4.49 -17.19
C PHE A 358 -18.84 -4.18 -16.58
N ALA A 359 -18.83 -3.71 -15.34
CA ALA A 359 -20.05 -3.34 -14.64
C ALA A 359 -20.34 -1.85 -14.79
N LYS A 360 -21.50 -1.39 -14.34
CA LYS A 360 -21.90 0.00 -14.40
C LYS A 360 -20.97 0.92 -13.60
N ASP A 361 -20.42 0.43 -12.50
CA ASP A 361 -19.67 1.20 -11.51
C ASP A 361 -18.28 0.61 -11.20
N TYR A 362 -17.81 -0.38 -11.97
CA TYR A 362 -16.44 -0.87 -11.91
C TYR A 362 -16.03 -1.67 -13.16
N VAL A 363 -14.74 -1.77 -13.36
CA VAL A 363 -14.10 -2.77 -14.23
C VAL A 363 -13.15 -3.61 -13.40
N SER A 364 -13.05 -4.91 -13.69
CA SER A 364 -12.10 -5.80 -13.01
C SER A 364 -11.63 -6.94 -13.88
N TYR A 365 -10.51 -7.55 -13.50
CA TYR A 365 -9.82 -8.56 -14.28
C TYR A 365 -8.95 -9.44 -13.39
N ALA A 366 -8.81 -10.71 -13.77
CA ALA A 366 -7.78 -11.58 -13.22
C ALA A 366 -6.59 -11.60 -14.18
N ASP A 367 -5.59 -10.80 -13.85
CA ASP A 367 -4.40 -10.63 -14.68
C ASP A 367 -3.50 -11.88 -14.64
N PRO A 368 -3.08 -12.44 -15.78
CA PRO A 368 -2.24 -13.64 -15.84
C PRO A 368 -0.81 -13.39 -15.36
N THR A 369 -0.39 -12.12 -15.23
CA THR A 369 0.98 -11.76 -14.84
C THR A 369 2.07 -12.35 -15.76
N ASP A 370 3.32 -12.36 -15.31
CA ASP A 370 4.45 -12.88 -16.07
C ASP A 370 4.55 -14.40 -16.04
N ASN A 371 4.14 -15.01 -14.95
CA ASN A 371 4.29 -16.45 -14.78
C ASN A 371 3.34 -17.01 -13.71
N ILE A 372 2.09 -17.13 -14.10
CA ILE A 372 0.99 -17.54 -13.21
C ILE A 372 1.19 -18.95 -12.64
N GLU A 373 1.72 -19.88 -13.45
CA GLU A 373 1.79 -21.31 -13.08
C GLU A 373 2.96 -21.60 -12.13
N VAL A 374 4.06 -20.87 -12.27
CA VAL A 374 5.31 -21.20 -11.56
C VAL A 374 5.44 -20.40 -10.27
N ASN A 375 5.39 -19.07 -10.33
CA ASN A 375 5.74 -18.20 -9.18
C ASN A 375 4.66 -17.21 -8.81
N ASN A 376 4.06 -16.54 -9.82
CA ASN A 376 3.32 -15.32 -9.58
C ASN A 376 1.89 -15.60 -9.14
N SER A 377 1.34 -16.79 -9.47
CA SER A 377 -0.06 -17.09 -9.20
C SER A 377 -0.97 -16.03 -9.84
N GLN A 378 -2.15 -15.71 -9.27
CA GLN A 378 -3.13 -14.84 -9.91
C GLN A 378 -3.14 -13.48 -9.22
N VAL A 379 -3.04 -12.40 -9.99
CA VAL A 379 -3.28 -11.02 -9.53
C VAL A 379 -4.67 -10.57 -9.97
N TYR A 380 -5.46 -10.08 -9.05
CA TYR A 380 -6.77 -9.50 -9.32
C TYR A 380 -6.66 -7.99 -9.32
N VAL A 381 -7.19 -7.33 -10.34
CA VAL A 381 -7.18 -5.88 -10.48
C VAL A 381 -8.59 -5.33 -10.65
N GLY A 382 -8.79 -4.08 -10.22
CA GLY A 382 -10.08 -3.41 -10.37
C GLY A 382 -9.96 -1.89 -10.29
N VAL A 383 -10.82 -1.21 -11.06
CA VAL A 383 -11.05 0.23 -10.96
C VAL A 383 -12.54 0.46 -10.73
N LEU A 384 -12.86 1.24 -9.69
CA LEU A 384 -14.20 1.43 -9.15
C LEU A 384 -14.62 2.89 -9.27
N PHE A 385 -15.86 3.12 -9.66
CA PHE A 385 -16.44 4.42 -9.93
C PHE A 385 -17.67 4.64 -9.03
N PRO A 386 -17.53 5.02 -7.77
CA PRO A 386 -18.65 5.26 -6.86
C PRO A 386 -19.47 6.49 -7.27
N GLU A 387 -18.83 7.44 -7.97
CA GLU A 387 -19.49 8.54 -8.66
C GLU A 387 -19.93 8.10 -10.07
N SER A 388 -20.70 8.93 -10.74
CA SER A 388 -21.19 8.60 -12.08
C SER A 388 -20.05 8.42 -13.08
N ILE A 389 -20.06 7.31 -13.79
CA ILE A 389 -19.24 7.02 -14.96
C ILE A 389 -20.19 6.81 -16.15
N ASP A 390 -19.83 7.30 -17.34
CA ASP A 390 -20.73 7.21 -18.51
C ASP A 390 -20.89 5.78 -19.00
N HIS A 391 -19.77 5.08 -19.18
CA HIS A 391 -19.78 3.65 -19.50
C HIS A 391 -18.41 3.00 -19.26
N THR A 392 -18.41 1.67 -19.18
CA THR A 392 -17.23 0.83 -19.14
C THR A 392 -17.12 0.04 -20.43
N TYR A 393 -15.90 -0.14 -20.94
CA TYR A 393 -15.68 -0.82 -22.21
C TYR A 393 -14.27 -1.36 -22.36
N TYR A 394 -14.08 -2.23 -23.33
CA TYR A 394 -12.78 -2.75 -23.75
C TYR A 394 -12.32 -2.02 -25.01
N GLN A 395 -11.15 -1.41 -24.93
CA GLN A 395 -10.49 -0.78 -26.07
C GLN A 395 -9.32 -1.64 -26.52
N LEU A 396 -9.47 -2.28 -27.67
CA LEU A 396 -8.39 -3.04 -28.29
C LEU A 396 -7.30 -2.11 -28.83
N PHE A 397 -6.07 -2.59 -28.77
CA PHE A 397 -4.94 -1.96 -29.44
C PHE A 397 -4.82 -2.49 -30.87
N ASP A 398 -4.33 -1.65 -31.80
CA ASP A 398 -4.01 -2.08 -33.16
C ASP A 398 -2.89 -3.13 -33.20
N LYS A 399 -1.96 -3.05 -32.24
CA LYS A 399 -0.87 -3.99 -32.00
C LYS A 399 -0.66 -4.19 -30.50
N LYS A 400 -0.31 -5.41 -30.09
CA LYS A 400 0.08 -5.69 -28.70
C LYS A 400 1.23 -4.78 -28.27
N HIS A 401 1.12 -4.22 -27.06
CA HIS A 401 2.16 -3.43 -26.39
C HIS A 401 2.57 -4.15 -25.12
N ASP A 402 3.81 -4.55 -25.01
CA ASP A 402 4.37 -5.22 -23.81
C ASP A 402 3.48 -6.37 -23.31
N GLY A 403 2.91 -7.15 -24.25
CA GLY A 403 1.98 -8.23 -23.95
C GLY A 403 0.53 -7.82 -23.77
N ALA A 404 0.22 -6.53 -23.63
CA ALA A 404 -1.16 -6.05 -23.52
C ALA A 404 -1.86 -6.02 -24.87
N THR A 405 -3.11 -6.46 -24.90
CA THR A 405 -3.98 -6.52 -26.10
C THR A 405 -4.91 -5.34 -26.19
N GLY A 406 -5.11 -4.60 -25.11
CA GLY A 406 -5.97 -3.43 -25.01
C GLY A 406 -6.11 -2.94 -23.58
N HIS A 407 -7.04 -2.03 -23.33
CA HIS A 407 -7.42 -1.52 -22.02
C HIS A 407 -8.86 -1.84 -21.67
N ALA A 408 -9.10 -2.27 -20.43
CA ALA A 408 -10.42 -2.18 -19.80
C ALA A 408 -10.57 -0.79 -19.21
N LEU A 409 -11.59 -0.02 -19.62
CA LEU A 409 -11.73 1.38 -19.29
C LEU A 409 -13.10 1.71 -18.71
N GLY A 410 -13.13 2.70 -17.81
CA GLY A 410 -14.28 3.53 -17.52
C GLY A 410 -14.09 4.90 -18.16
N LEU A 411 -15.11 5.40 -18.86
CA LEU A 411 -15.14 6.69 -19.52
C LEU A 411 -16.04 7.66 -18.77
N LYS A 412 -15.51 8.85 -18.48
CA LYS A 412 -16.26 10.02 -18.01
C LYS A 412 -16.16 11.11 -19.07
N ARG A 413 -17.30 11.54 -19.55
CA ARG A 413 -17.36 12.60 -20.58
C ARG A 413 -17.28 13.98 -19.99
N GLY A 414 -16.62 14.85 -20.72
CA GLY A 414 -16.73 16.30 -20.56
C GLY A 414 -16.16 16.82 -19.24
N LEU A 415 -15.07 16.25 -18.72
CA LEU A 415 -14.36 16.78 -17.55
C LEU A 415 -13.88 18.21 -17.83
N LYS A 416 -14.15 19.13 -16.91
CA LYS A 416 -13.84 20.55 -17.05
C LYS A 416 -12.51 20.90 -16.39
N ASN A 417 -11.96 22.05 -16.79
CA ASN A 417 -10.76 22.61 -16.17
C ASN A 417 -10.94 22.78 -14.66
N GLY A 418 -9.99 22.26 -13.87
CA GLY A 418 -10.02 22.31 -12.41
C GLY A 418 -11.08 21.42 -11.74
N GLU A 419 -11.96 20.75 -12.50
CA GLU A 419 -12.94 19.81 -11.94
C GLU A 419 -12.23 18.60 -11.36
N LYS A 420 -12.47 18.33 -10.08
CA LYS A 420 -11.93 17.15 -9.40
C LYS A 420 -12.84 15.95 -9.60
N TYR A 421 -12.27 14.86 -10.08
CA TYR A 421 -12.96 13.58 -10.20
C TYR A 421 -12.27 12.54 -9.31
N SER A 422 -13.07 11.78 -8.55
CA SER A 422 -12.54 10.74 -7.64
C SER A 422 -13.02 9.36 -8.07
N TYR A 423 -12.09 8.41 -8.03
CA TYR A 423 -12.34 6.99 -8.25
C TYR A 423 -11.39 6.15 -7.40
N TYR A 424 -11.55 4.82 -7.45
CA TYR A 424 -10.70 3.93 -6.69
C TYR A 424 -10.05 2.91 -7.62
N PHE A 425 -8.82 2.51 -7.30
CA PHE A 425 -8.14 1.42 -8.00
C PHE A 425 -7.41 0.54 -7.02
N GLY A 426 -7.35 -0.76 -7.31
CA GLY A 426 -6.74 -1.68 -6.37
C GLY A 426 -6.48 -3.06 -6.93
N ALA A 427 -5.68 -3.81 -6.15
CA ALA A 427 -5.29 -5.16 -6.48
C ALA A 427 -5.36 -6.09 -5.26
N ALA A 428 -5.37 -7.39 -5.56
CA ALA A 428 -5.24 -8.45 -4.58
C ALA A 428 -4.44 -9.62 -5.18
N TRP A 429 -3.91 -10.48 -4.32
CA TRP A 429 -3.12 -11.64 -4.74
C TRP A 429 -3.73 -12.94 -4.23
N SER A 430 -3.80 -13.94 -5.11
CA SER A 430 -4.39 -15.25 -4.77
C SER A 430 -3.60 -16.03 -3.70
N LYS A 431 -2.36 -15.68 -3.44
CA LYS A 431 -1.55 -16.25 -2.34
C LYS A 431 -1.74 -15.54 -1.00
N TYR A 432 -2.61 -14.53 -0.90
CA TYR A 432 -2.85 -13.81 0.35
C TYR A 432 -4.31 -13.91 0.79
N ASP A 433 -5.07 -12.84 0.73
CA ASP A 433 -6.39 -12.72 1.35
C ASP A 433 -7.58 -12.80 0.37
N VAL A 434 -7.32 -12.99 -0.93
CA VAL A 434 -8.33 -13.14 -1.99
C VAL A 434 -7.95 -14.34 -2.85
N ARG A 435 -8.63 -15.46 -2.66
CA ARG A 435 -8.22 -16.76 -3.25
C ARG A 435 -8.75 -17.01 -4.66
N SER A 436 -9.79 -16.29 -5.07
CA SER A 436 -10.44 -16.48 -6.36
C SER A 436 -10.96 -15.17 -6.94
N TYR A 437 -11.22 -15.17 -8.26
CA TYR A 437 -11.84 -14.03 -8.92
C TYR A 437 -13.25 -13.74 -8.37
N ALA A 438 -13.99 -14.77 -7.98
CA ALA A 438 -15.29 -14.61 -7.34
C ALA A 438 -15.20 -13.87 -5.98
N GLU A 439 -14.20 -14.20 -5.16
CA GLU A 439 -13.94 -13.48 -3.90
C GLU A 439 -13.52 -12.02 -4.17
N TRP A 440 -12.76 -11.77 -5.25
CA TRP A 440 -12.43 -10.42 -5.67
C TRP A 440 -13.66 -9.61 -6.05
N GLN A 441 -14.59 -10.20 -6.80
CA GLN A 441 -15.86 -9.56 -7.15
C GLN A 441 -16.69 -9.22 -5.90
N ILE A 442 -16.72 -10.09 -4.91
CA ILE A 442 -17.35 -9.83 -3.62
C ILE A 442 -16.65 -8.66 -2.91
N ARG A 443 -15.32 -8.66 -2.85
CA ARG A 443 -14.53 -7.59 -2.24
C ARG A 443 -14.80 -6.22 -2.88
N ILE A 444 -14.93 -6.16 -4.21
CA ILE A 444 -15.29 -4.95 -4.94
C ILE A 444 -16.69 -4.46 -4.54
N LYS A 445 -17.67 -5.36 -4.54
CA LYS A 445 -19.06 -5.02 -4.19
C LYS A 445 -19.19 -4.54 -2.75
N ASP A 446 -18.57 -5.26 -1.82
CA ASP A 446 -18.56 -4.88 -0.40
C ASP A 446 -17.95 -3.49 -0.20
N TYR A 447 -16.87 -3.17 -0.94
CA TYR A 447 -16.22 -1.87 -0.87
C TYR A 447 -17.12 -0.76 -1.42
N LEU A 448 -17.74 -0.96 -2.59
CA LEU A 448 -18.69 -0.02 -3.17
C LEU A 448 -19.92 0.19 -2.28
N ASP A 449 -20.44 -0.87 -1.67
CA ASP A 449 -21.58 -0.78 -0.74
C ASP A 449 -21.18 -0.05 0.55
N ALA A 450 -19.95 -0.24 1.01
CA ALA A 450 -19.40 0.50 2.14
C ALA A 450 -19.30 2.01 1.86
N LEU A 451 -18.93 2.40 0.65
CA LEU A 451 -18.90 3.81 0.23
C LEU A 451 -20.31 4.41 0.12
N LYS A 452 -21.30 3.62 -0.32
CA LYS A 452 -22.71 4.06 -0.43
C LYS A 452 -23.39 4.14 0.93
N THR A 453 -22.99 3.28 1.87
CA THR A 453 -23.61 3.19 3.22
C THR A 453 -22.49 3.22 4.28
N PRO A 454 -21.88 4.40 4.49
CA PRO A 454 -20.75 4.53 5.43
C PRO A 454 -21.20 4.28 6.88
N LEU A 455 -20.22 3.91 7.71
CA LEU A 455 -20.43 3.92 9.16
C LEU A 455 -20.83 5.32 9.61
N GLN A 456 -21.86 5.41 10.47
CA GLN A 456 -22.32 6.68 11.01
C GLN A 456 -21.47 7.05 12.22
N VAL A 457 -20.94 8.28 12.25
CA VAL A 457 -20.04 8.75 13.31
C VAL A 457 -20.64 9.97 14.00
N GLU A 458 -20.70 9.94 15.32
CA GLU A 458 -21.19 11.03 16.18
C GLU A 458 -20.11 11.39 17.21
N VAL A 459 -19.81 12.68 17.35
CA VAL A 459 -18.86 13.23 18.32
C VAL A 459 -19.62 13.91 19.48
N LYS A 460 -19.51 13.34 20.69
CA LYS A 460 -20.20 13.80 21.92
C LYS A 460 -19.27 14.50 22.88
#